data_ecffb075c643e9101a71bc9c64de8e64
#
_entry.id   ecffb075c643e9101a71bc9c64de8e64
#
_cell.length_a   1.000
_cell.length_b   1.000
_cell.length_c   1.000
_cell.angle_alpha   90.00
_cell.angle_beta   90.00
_cell.angle_gamma   90.00
#
_symmetry.space_group_name_H-M   'P 1'
#
loop_
_entity.id
_entity.type
_entity.pdbx_description
1 polymer ?
#
loop_
_entity_poly.entity_id
_entity_poly.type
_entity_poly.pdbx_seq_one_letter_code
_entity_poly.pdbx_strand_id
1 'polypeptide(L)'
;MLGFTGDTVVSEIKGVKVERFNAAYAAILALSQNKIDAVVLDSEPAKKYTANNKQFVVANIPAEEEDYAIAFRKNDKELINKVNAALDKIKANGEYDKILKKYFK
;
A
#
# COMPACT_ATOMS: atom_id res chain seq x y z
N MET A 1 -6.11 -5.32 -4.30
CA MET A 1 -5.38 -6.61 -4.32
C MET A 1 -5.98 -7.53 -3.27
N LEU A 2 -6.02 -8.82 -3.55
CA LEU A 2 -6.57 -9.83 -2.65
C LEU A 2 -5.88 -9.78 -1.27
N GLY A 3 -6.65 -9.71 -0.20
CA GLY A 3 -6.15 -9.72 1.18
C GLY A 3 -5.51 -8.42 1.68
N PHE A 4 -5.48 -7.39 0.88
CA PHE A 4 -5.02 -6.05 1.29
C PHE A 4 -6.17 -5.21 1.82
N THR A 5 -5.86 -4.15 2.55
CA THR A 5 -6.86 -3.27 3.17
C THR A 5 -7.84 -2.67 2.15
N GLY A 6 -7.37 -2.33 0.95
CA GLY A 6 -8.24 -1.87 -0.13
C GLY A 6 -9.33 -2.86 -0.49
N ASP A 7 -9.03 -4.17 -0.50
CA ASP A 7 -10.01 -5.23 -0.71
C ASP A 7 -11.10 -5.22 0.39
N THR A 8 -10.69 -5.13 1.65
CA THR A 8 -11.62 -5.09 2.79
C THR A 8 -12.55 -3.88 2.71
N VAL A 9 -11.99 -2.70 2.53
CA VAL A 9 -12.74 -1.44 2.49
C VAL A 9 -13.75 -1.42 1.35
N VAL A 10 -13.33 -1.79 0.14
CA VAL A 10 -14.22 -1.77 -1.04
C VAL A 10 -15.31 -2.83 -0.95
N SER A 11 -15.02 -3.98 -0.34
CA SER A 11 -15.99 -5.07 -0.19
C SER A 11 -17.16 -4.71 0.73
N GLU A 12 -17.01 -3.71 1.59
CA GLU A 12 -18.06 -3.22 2.47
C GLU A 12 -19.00 -2.21 1.80
N ILE A 13 -18.66 -1.72 0.62
CA ILE A 13 -19.47 -0.73 -0.10
C ILE A 13 -20.60 -1.43 -0.87
N LYS A 14 -21.84 -1.07 -0.55
CA LYS A 14 -23.01 -1.62 -1.25
C LYS A 14 -23.06 -1.19 -2.72
N GLY A 15 -23.41 -2.13 -3.58
CA GLY A 15 -23.60 -1.85 -5.02
C GLY A 15 -22.30 -1.87 -5.83
N VAL A 16 -21.17 -2.13 -5.22
CA VAL A 16 -19.88 -2.24 -5.89
C VAL A 16 -19.58 -3.71 -6.21
N LYS A 17 -19.24 -3.96 -7.46
CA LYS A 17 -18.71 -5.27 -7.88
C LYS A 17 -17.19 -5.25 -7.68
N VAL A 18 -16.70 -6.09 -6.79
CA VAL A 18 -15.27 -6.15 -6.48
C VAL A 18 -14.61 -7.27 -7.27
N GLU A 19 -13.61 -6.91 -8.07
CA GLU A 19 -12.71 -7.85 -8.74
C GLU A 19 -11.35 -7.83 -8.06
N ARG A 20 -10.83 -9.01 -7.76
CA ARG A 20 -9.58 -9.18 -7.01
C ARG A 20 -8.45 -9.64 -7.92
N PHE A 21 -7.31 -9.02 -7.79
CA PHE A 21 -6.12 -9.32 -8.57
C PHE A 21 -4.96 -9.68 -7.63
N ASN A 22 -4.11 -10.59 -8.07
CA ASN A 22 -2.92 -10.99 -7.30
C ASN A 22 -1.76 -9.99 -7.41
N ALA A 23 -1.82 -9.09 -8.38
CA ALA A 23 -0.79 -8.08 -8.58
C ALA A 23 -1.40 -6.76 -9.03
N ALA A 24 -0.84 -5.65 -8.56
CA ALA A 24 -1.34 -4.31 -8.89
C ALA A 24 -1.29 -4.02 -10.39
N TYR A 25 -0.23 -4.42 -11.08
CA TYR A 25 -0.12 -4.19 -12.53
C TYR A 25 -1.24 -4.87 -13.32
N ALA A 26 -1.73 -6.04 -12.88
CA ALA A 26 -2.83 -6.72 -13.54
C ALA A 26 -4.15 -5.94 -13.39
N ALA A 27 -4.39 -5.35 -12.23
CA ALA A 27 -5.53 -4.46 -12.01
C ALA A 27 -5.43 -3.19 -12.88
N ILE A 28 -4.25 -2.58 -12.95
CA ILE A 28 -4.00 -1.40 -13.79
C ILE A 28 -4.20 -1.72 -15.28
N LEU A 29 -3.77 -2.89 -15.73
CA LEU A 29 -4.01 -3.34 -17.09
C LEU A 29 -5.51 -3.51 -17.38
N ALA A 30 -6.25 -4.12 -16.48
CA ALA A 30 -7.71 -4.26 -16.59
C ALA A 30 -8.41 -2.90 -16.65
N LEU A 31 -7.95 -1.92 -15.86
CA LEU A 31 -8.43 -0.55 -15.91
C LEU A 31 -8.15 0.11 -17.28
N SER A 32 -6.96 -0.06 -17.82
CA SER A 32 -6.59 0.48 -19.14
C SER A 32 -7.41 -0.12 -20.28
N GLN A 33 -7.91 -1.33 -20.10
CA GLN A 33 -8.77 -2.04 -21.07
C GLN A 33 -10.27 -1.80 -20.84
N ASN A 34 -10.64 -0.89 -19.95
CA ASN A 34 -12.03 -0.60 -19.57
C ASN A 34 -12.81 -1.81 -19.03
N LYS A 35 -12.13 -2.80 -18.48
CA LYS A 35 -12.76 -3.97 -17.85
C LYS A 35 -13.26 -3.69 -16.44
N ILE A 36 -12.66 -2.72 -15.79
CA ILE A 36 -13.02 -2.21 -14.47
C ILE A 36 -13.00 -0.68 -14.50
N ASP A 37 -13.68 -0.06 -13.55
CA ASP A 37 -13.87 1.41 -13.51
C ASP A 37 -12.85 2.11 -12.62
N ALA A 38 -12.33 1.43 -11.59
CA ALA A 38 -11.37 1.98 -10.64
C ALA A 38 -10.50 0.88 -10.03
N VAL A 39 -9.33 1.28 -9.56
CA VAL A 39 -8.42 0.44 -8.78
C VAL A 39 -8.15 1.11 -7.45
N VAL A 40 -8.28 0.35 -6.36
CA VAL A 40 -7.96 0.83 -5.01
C VAL A 40 -6.61 0.29 -4.59
N LEU A 41 -5.68 1.19 -4.34
CA LEU A 41 -4.31 0.92 -3.95
C LEU A 41 -3.88 1.89 -2.83
N ASP A 42 -2.78 1.57 -2.17
CA ASP A 42 -2.09 2.53 -1.32
C ASP A 42 -1.70 3.79 -2.12
N SER A 43 -1.66 4.93 -1.46
CA SER A 43 -1.47 6.23 -2.10
C SER A 43 -0.17 6.33 -2.90
N GLU A 44 0.94 5.84 -2.39
CA GLU A 44 2.24 5.96 -3.06
C GLU A 44 2.35 5.07 -4.33
N PRO A 45 1.97 3.79 -4.32
CA PRO A 45 1.84 3.03 -5.56
C PRO A 45 0.88 3.66 -6.57
N ALA A 46 -0.26 4.18 -6.14
CA ALA A 46 -1.23 4.83 -7.02
C ALA A 46 -0.60 6.04 -7.74
N LYS A 47 0.11 6.90 -7.02
CA LYS A 47 0.84 8.04 -7.60
C LYS A 47 1.90 7.61 -8.62
N LYS A 48 2.63 6.52 -8.34
CA LYS A 48 3.65 5.99 -9.28
C LYS A 48 3.03 5.50 -10.59
N TYR A 49 1.91 4.79 -10.51
CA TYR A 49 1.21 4.32 -11.71
C TYR A 49 0.65 5.48 -12.54
N THR A 50 0.10 6.51 -11.90
CA THR A 50 -0.46 7.66 -12.62
C THR A 50 0.63 8.57 -13.19
N ALA A 51 1.77 8.69 -12.54
CA ALA A 51 2.91 9.48 -13.07
C ALA A 51 3.38 8.97 -14.44
N ASN A 52 3.32 7.66 -14.66
CA ASN A 52 3.75 7.03 -15.90
C ASN A 52 2.61 6.81 -16.91
N ASN A 53 1.36 7.05 -16.51
CA ASN A 53 0.17 6.82 -17.33
C ASN A 53 -0.81 7.98 -17.22
N LYS A 54 -0.72 8.91 -18.15
CA LYS A 54 -1.54 10.14 -18.15
C LYS A 54 -3.04 9.90 -18.35
N GLN A 55 -3.44 8.70 -18.74
CA GLN A 55 -4.84 8.30 -18.86
C GLN A 55 -5.53 8.04 -17.52
N PHE A 56 -4.76 7.96 -16.43
CA PHE A 56 -5.27 7.72 -15.09
C PHE A 56 -5.09 8.94 -14.19
N VAL A 57 -5.99 9.09 -13.23
CA VAL A 57 -5.92 10.09 -12.19
C VAL A 57 -6.06 9.42 -10.82
N VAL A 58 -5.42 9.99 -9.81
CA VAL A 58 -5.65 9.60 -8.42
C VAL A 58 -6.84 10.41 -7.90
N ALA A 59 -7.94 9.73 -7.56
CA ALA A 59 -9.04 10.38 -6.86
C ALA A 59 -8.66 10.58 -5.40
N ASN A 60 -8.88 11.77 -4.88
CA ASN A 60 -8.66 12.07 -3.49
C ASN A 60 -9.91 11.68 -2.68
N ILE A 61 -9.89 10.47 -2.13
CA ILE A 61 -10.97 9.95 -1.29
C ILE A 61 -10.48 10.04 0.16
N PRO A 62 -11.23 10.69 1.07
CA PRO A 62 -10.89 10.69 2.48
C PRO A 62 -10.88 9.25 3.01
N ALA A 63 -9.75 8.83 3.57
CA ALA A 63 -9.58 7.53 4.18
C ALA A 63 -8.71 7.68 5.42
N GLU A 64 -8.86 6.76 6.36
CA GLU A 64 -7.99 6.71 7.53
C GLU A 64 -6.57 6.35 7.11
N GLU A 65 -5.59 6.99 7.72
CA GLU A 65 -4.18 6.62 7.57
C GLU A 65 -3.92 5.29 8.26
N GLU A 66 -3.08 4.47 7.65
CA GLU A 66 -2.69 3.17 8.18
C GLU A 66 -1.20 3.11 8.45
N ASP A 67 -0.85 2.45 9.56
CA ASP A 67 0.52 2.15 9.90
C ASP A 67 0.92 0.77 9.38
N TYR A 68 2.17 0.64 8.96
CA TYR A 68 2.76 -0.65 8.68
C TYR A 68 3.35 -1.26 9.95
N ALA A 69 3.32 -2.58 10.01
CA ALA A 69 3.91 -3.32 11.12
C ALA A 69 4.63 -4.57 10.63
N ILE A 70 5.62 -4.99 11.40
CA ILE A 70 6.31 -6.25 11.17
C ILE A 70 5.74 -7.28 12.12
N ALA A 71 5.23 -8.39 11.60
CA ALA A 71 4.67 -9.47 12.40
C ALA A 71 5.73 -10.52 12.72
N PHE A 72 5.72 -11.00 13.95
CA PHE A 72 6.64 -12.02 14.46
C PHE A 72 5.84 -13.19 15.06
N ARG A 73 6.51 -14.34 15.22
CA ARG A 73 5.96 -15.40 16.04
C ARG A 73 5.85 -14.92 17.48
N LYS A 74 4.75 -15.27 18.15
CA LYS A 74 4.40 -14.79 19.50
C LYS A 74 5.52 -15.01 20.54
N ASN A 75 6.30 -16.08 20.41
CA ASN A 75 7.34 -16.45 21.38
C ASN A 75 8.73 -15.92 21.03
N ASP A 76 8.90 -15.24 19.89
CA ASP A 76 10.20 -14.69 19.44
C ASP A 76 10.49 -13.32 20.06
N LYS A 77 10.39 -13.19 21.37
CA LYS A 77 10.60 -11.93 22.10
C LYS A 77 11.99 -11.34 21.89
N GLU A 78 13.01 -12.18 21.84
CA GLU A 78 14.39 -11.74 21.61
C GLU A 78 14.55 -11.08 20.23
N LEU A 79 14.01 -11.69 19.19
CA LEU A 79 14.02 -11.13 17.83
C LEU A 79 13.21 -9.82 17.75
N ILE A 80 12.04 -9.77 18.38
CA ILE A 80 11.20 -8.56 18.44
C ILE A 80 11.98 -7.41 19.08
N ASN A 81 12.65 -7.66 20.22
CA ASN A 81 13.43 -6.65 20.90
C ASN A 81 14.63 -6.18 20.07
N LYS A 82 15.31 -7.07 19.38
CA LYS A 82 16.43 -6.72 18.48
C LYS A 82 15.97 -5.88 17.29
N VAL A 83 14.85 -6.22 16.67
CA VAL A 83 14.29 -5.47 15.53
C VAL A 83 13.80 -4.10 15.99
N ASN A 84 13.08 -4.01 17.11
CA ASN A 84 12.66 -2.73 17.67
C ASN A 84 13.83 -1.81 18.01
N ALA A 85 14.88 -2.35 18.61
CA ALA A 85 16.11 -1.60 18.91
C ALA A 85 16.80 -1.11 17.62
N ALA A 86 16.85 -1.94 16.59
CA ALA A 86 17.40 -1.56 15.29
C ALA A 86 16.57 -0.47 14.60
N LEU A 87 15.24 -0.55 14.66
CA LEU A 87 14.34 0.49 14.14
C LEU A 87 14.55 1.82 14.85
N ASP A 88 14.62 1.81 16.17
CA ASP A 88 14.88 3.02 16.96
C ASP A 88 16.24 3.64 16.60
N LYS A 89 17.26 2.82 16.40
CA LYS A 89 18.60 3.26 16.01
C LYS A 89 18.59 3.94 14.62
N ILE A 90 17.97 3.33 13.62
CA ILE A 90 17.94 3.91 12.27
C ILE A 90 17.07 5.16 12.20
N LYS A 91 16.04 5.28 13.02
CA LYS A 91 15.25 6.52 13.16
C LYS A 91 16.08 7.64 13.80
N ALA A 92 16.85 7.32 14.84
CA ALA A 92 17.66 8.29 15.56
C ALA A 92 18.86 8.80 14.75
N ASN A 93 19.48 7.97 13.91
CA ASN A 93 20.68 8.32 13.15
C ASN A 93 20.41 8.88 11.73
N GLY A 94 19.14 9.02 11.33
CA GLY A 94 18.73 9.55 10.03
C GLY A 94 18.68 8.55 8.89
N GLU A 95 19.06 7.30 9.09
CA GLU A 95 19.00 6.25 8.05
C GLU A 95 17.55 5.97 7.58
N TYR A 96 16.60 5.95 8.51
CA TYR A 96 15.19 5.78 8.21
C TYR A 96 14.68 6.91 7.28
N ASP A 97 14.99 8.15 7.59
CA ASP A 97 14.59 9.29 6.76
C ASP A 97 15.24 9.26 5.37
N LYS A 98 16.46 8.80 5.28
CA LYS A 98 17.16 8.57 4.01
C LYS A 98 16.44 7.57 3.12
N ILE A 99 16.00 6.46 3.69
CA ILE A 99 15.26 5.42 2.98
C ILE A 99 13.91 5.98 2.53
N LEU A 100 13.19 6.69 3.39
CA LEU A 100 11.92 7.32 3.03
C LEU A 100 12.08 8.28 1.85
N LYS A 101 13.06 9.16 1.87
CA LYS A 101 13.35 10.09 0.77
C LYS A 101 13.68 9.39 -0.53
N LYS A 102 14.29 8.23 -0.48
CA LYS A 102 14.64 7.44 -1.66
C LYS A 102 13.41 6.84 -2.34
N TYR A 103 12.45 6.34 -1.57
CA TYR A 103 11.30 5.59 -2.07
C TYR A 103 9.98 6.37 -2.09
N PHE A 104 9.83 7.38 -1.26
CA PHE A 104 8.62 8.22 -1.11
C PHE A 104 8.92 9.68 -1.51
N LYS A 105 9.26 9.84 -2.75
CA LYS A 105 9.50 11.18 -3.32
C LYS A 105 8.20 11.95 -3.53
#